data_a3ef6ccb697fb27631c601fa84e87987
#
_entry.id   a3ef6ccb697fb27631c601fa84e87987
#
_cell.length_a   1.000
_cell.length_b   1.000
_cell.length_c   1.000
_cell.angle_alpha   90.00
_cell.angle_beta   90.00
_cell.angle_gamma   90.00
#
_symmetry.space_group_name_H-M   'P 1'
#
loop_
_entity.id
_entity.type
_entity.pdbx_description
1 polymer ?
#
loop_
_entity_poly.entity_id
_entity_poly.type
_entity_poly.pdbx_seq_one_letter_code
_entity_poly.pdbx_strand_id
1 'polypeptide(L)'
;MRVRRPVVAGQFYPSDRAGCIRMIEECLPTQPLTGLPEPIVAGVVPHAGWVFSGPTAAKVFAAIRSQFTPDTVVLLSANHRWGGFRPAVYGSGAWLTPLGEVEVDADLAQAVIQEGAGTIVDAPEAHAGEHSAEVQVPFIQYLFPQARILPILASPDERAIEAGEAIARAIAASGKRAVVVGTSDLTHYGAMYYGFAPAGTGERALAWARANDERVIRLMLDMRAEEVIPETETHHNACGGGAIAATIAAARALGAQKGVLLEYTNSHQVMPRGPATDFVGYAAVVFG
;
A
#
# COMPACT_ATOMS: atom_id res chain seq x y z
N MET A 1 -13.09 23.15 5.73
CA MET A 1 -12.03 22.17 5.37
C MET A 1 -12.68 21.04 4.60
N ARG A 2 -12.05 20.54 3.51
CA ARG A 2 -12.56 19.38 2.74
C ARG A 2 -12.35 18.11 3.54
N VAL A 3 -13.37 17.24 3.62
CA VAL A 3 -13.28 15.94 4.31
C VAL A 3 -13.68 14.84 3.33
N ARG A 4 -12.77 13.89 3.07
CA ARG A 4 -13.06 12.70 2.28
C ARG A 4 -13.78 11.67 3.17
N ARG A 5 -14.97 11.26 2.75
CA ARG A 5 -15.72 10.20 3.44
C ARG A 5 -15.23 8.82 3.00
N PRO A 6 -15.30 7.80 3.88
CA PRO A 6 -14.94 6.43 3.52
C PRO A 6 -15.92 5.88 2.46
N VAL A 7 -15.41 5.03 1.57
CA VAL A 7 -16.20 4.40 0.50
C VAL A 7 -16.36 2.90 0.69
N VAL A 8 -15.52 2.25 1.51
CA VAL A 8 -15.57 0.80 1.76
C VAL A 8 -15.72 0.42 3.25
N ALA A 9 -15.96 1.39 4.14
CA ALA A 9 -16.32 1.12 5.53
C ALA A 9 -17.65 0.34 5.59
N GLY A 10 -17.69 -0.73 6.40
CA GLY A 10 -18.80 -1.68 6.46
C GLY A 10 -18.75 -2.79 5.40
N GLN A 11 -17.78 -2.73 4.48
CA GLN A 11 -17.56 -3.76 3.45
C GLN A 11 -16.16 -4.38 3.58
N PHE A 12 -15.11 -3.56 3.56
CA PHE A 12 -13.72 -4.02 3.65
C PHE A 12 -13.21 -4.03 5.09
N TYR A 13 -13.76 -3.18 5.94
CA TYR A 13 -13.46 -3.09 7.37
C TYR A 13 -14.71 -2.57 8.11
N PRO A 14 -14.82 -2.75 9.46
CA PRO A 14 -16.00 -2.33 10.21
C PRO A 14 -16.28 -0.84 10.09
N SER A 15 -17.56 -0.46 10.01
CA SER A 15 -18.00 0.95 9.89
C SER A 15 -18.17 1.65 11.24
N ASP A 16 -18.12 0.92 12.36
CA ASP A 16 -18.19 1.48 13.70
C ASP A 16 -16.82 1.46 14.39
N ARG A 17 -16.64 2.40 15.33
CA ARG A 17 -15.37 2.59 16.04
C ARG A 17 -14.92 1.35 16.81
N ALA A 18 -15.83 0.73 17.55
CA ALA A 18 -15.49 -0.39 18.43
C ALA A 18 -15.12 -1.64 17.62
N GLY A 19 -15.88 -1.93 16.57
CA GLY A 19 -15.58 -3.02 15.64
C GLY A 19 -14.26 -2.80 14.90
N CYS A 20 -14.00 -1.57 14.45
CA CYS A 20 -12.77 -1.21 13.78
C CYS A 20 -11.54 -1.42 14.68
N ILE A 21 -11.58 -0.96 15.93
CA ILE A 21 -10.50 -1.14 16.91
C ILE A 21 -10.26 -2.63 17.17
N ARG A 22 -11.31 -3.41 17.47
CA ARG A 22 -11.16 -4.86 17.72
C ARG A 22 -10.49 -5.56 16.54
N MET A 23 -10.93 -5.26 15.32
CA MET A 23 -10.38 -5.92 14.14
C MET A 23 -8.92 -5.49 13.87
N ILE A 24 -8.54 -4.25 14.15
CA ILE A 24 -7.14 -3.82 14.11
C ILE A 24 -6.31 -4.64 15.10
N GLU A 25 -6.78 -4.76 16.36
CA GLU A 25 -6.09 -5.52 17.41
C GLU A 25 -5.95 -7.01 17.04
N GLU A 26 -6.97 -7.60 16.44
CA GLU A 26 -6.93 -8.98 15.92
C GLU A 26 -5.94 -9.15 14.74
N CYS A 27 -5.75 -8.11 13.94
CA CYS A 27 -4.79 -8.12 12.82
C CYS A 27 -3.34 -7.95 13.27
N LEU A 28 -3.07 -7.34 14.42
CA LEU A 28 -1.71 -7.08 14.87
C LEU A 28 -0.94 -8.37 15.20
N PRO A 29 0.35 -8.45 14.86
CA PRO A 29 1.15 -9.60 15.18
C PRO A 29 1.26 -9.80 16.71
N THR A 30 1.04 -11.03 17.19
CA THR A 30 1.15 -11.38 18.61
C THR A 30 2.58 -11.58 19.09
N GLN A 31 3.51 -11.76 18.16
CA GLN A 31 4.94 -11.93 18.45
C GLN A 31 5.75 -10.78 17.82
N PRO A 32 6.86 -10.37 18.45
CA PRO A 32 7.75 -9.39 17.85
C PRO A 32 8.25 -9.84 16.48
N LEU A 33 8.26 -8.92 15.52
CA LEU A 33 8.86 -9.16 14.20
C LEU A 33 10.39 -9.13 14.32
N THR A 34 11.07 -10.03 13.65
CA THR A 34 12.53 -10.16 13.66
C THR A 34 13.12 -10.02 12.26
N GLY A 35 14.43 -9.76 12.18
CA GLY A 35 15.11 -9.61 10.88
C GLY A 35 14.73 -8.37 10.10
N LEU A 36 14.19 -7.36 10.78
CA LEU A 36 13.81 -6.08 10.20
C LEU A 36 15.06 -5.30 9.76
N PRO A 37 14.99 -4.55 8.65
CA PRO A 37 16.04 -3.59 8.33
C PRO A 37 15.96 -2.38 9.28
N GLU A 38 17.07 -1.69 9.49
CA GLU A 38 17.15 -0.47 10.30
C GLU A 38 17.96 0.60 9.57
N PRO A 39 17.36 1.79 9.36
CA PRO A 39 15.97 2.17 9.65
C PRO A 39 14.97 1.64 8.60
N ILE A 40 13.71 1.42 8.99
CA ILE A 40 12.63 1.23 8.01
C ILE A 40 12.23 2.60 7.48
N VAL A 41 12.31 2.81 6.16
CA VAL A 41 11.93 4.09 5.51
C VAL A 41 10.68 3.96 4.66
N ALA A 42 10.33 2.73 4.24
CA ALA A 42 9.13 2.49 3.44
C ALA A 42 8.61 1.04 3.61
N GLY A 43 7.43 0.76 3.07
CA GLY A 43 6.87 -0.58 2.99
C GLY A 43 5.78 -0.72 1.93
N VAL A 44 5.43 -1.97 1.60
CA VAL A 44 4.30 -2.31 0.72
C VAL A 44 3.34 -3.19 1.48
N VAL A 45 2.04 -2.88 1.37
CA VAL A 45 0.93 -3.56 2.06
C VAL A 45 -0.17 -3.97 1.07
N PRO A 46 -0.91 -5.06 1.32
CA PRO A 46 -2.10 -5.39 0.55
C PRO A 46 -3.29 -4.50 0.95
N HIS A 47 -4.34 -4.44 0.09
CA HIS A 47 -5.48 -3.56 0.30
C HIS A 47 -6.85 -4.21 0.07
N ALA A 48 -6.95 -5.53 0.14
CA ALA A 48 -8.22 -6.24 0.17
C ALA A 48 -8.98 -5.99 1.49
N GLY A 49 -10.17 -6.59 1.62
CA GLY A 49 -10.90 -6.57 2.88
C GLY A 49 -10.08 -7.17 4.03
N TRP A 50 -10.15 -6.56 5.21
CA TRP A 50 -9.30 -6.90 6.36
C TRP A 50 -9.41 -8.33 6.84
N VAL A 51 -10.55 -8.99 6.64
CA VAL A 51 -10.70 -10.42 6.95
C VAL A 51 -9.73 -11.30 6.18
N PHE A 52 -9.21 -10.82 5.05
CA PHE A 52 -8.25 -11.53 4.20
C PHE A 52 -6.84 -10.98 4.33
N SER A 53 -6.67 -9.65 4.20
CA SER A 53 -5.36 -9.03 4.06
C SER A 53 -4.93 -8.17 5.26
N GLY A 54 -5.83 -7.92 6.22
CA GLY A 54 -5.56 -7.09 7.39
C GLY A 54 -4.35 -7.55 8.21
N PRO A 55 -4.24 -8.84 8.58
CA PRO A 55 -3.08 -9.33 9.34
C PRO A 55 -1.75 -9.15 8.59
N THR A 56 -1.75 -9.30 7.26
CA THR A 56 -0.56 -9.08 6.43
C THR A 56 -0.19 -7.60 6.40
N ALA A 57 -1.16 -6.71 6.16
CA ALA A 57 -0.92 -5.25 6.18
C ALA A 57 -0.44 -4.75 7.55
N ALA A 58 -1.03 -5.23 8.63
CA ALA A 58 -0.70 -4.86 10.00
C ALA A 58 0.77 -5.13 10.37
N LYS A 59 1.42 -6.14 9.77
CA LYS A 59 2.84 -6.44 10.01
C LYS A 59 3.76 -5.30 9.60
N VAL A 60 3.48 -4.63 8.47
CA VAL A 60 4.28 -3.48 8.04
C VAL A 60 4.16 -2.32 9.03
N PHE A 61 2.94 -1.99 9.45
CA PHE A 61 2.71 -0.91 10.41
C PHE A 61 3.30 -1.25 11.80
N ALA A 62 3.22 -2.51 12.23
CA ALA A 62 3.83 -2.97 13.47
C ALA A 62 5.37 -2.91 13.39
N ALA A 63 5.97 -3.27 12.26
CA ALA A 63 7.40 -3.14 12.02
C ALA A 63 7.86 -1.68 12.11
N ILE A 64 7.15 -0.75 11.45
CA ILE A 64 7.43 0.68 11.53
C ILE A 64 7.34 1.15 13.00
N ARG A 65 6.25 0.81 13.70
CA ARG A 65 6.03 1.22 15.10
C ARG A 65 7.09 0.71 16.03
N SER A 66 7.69 -0.44 15.77
CA SER A 66 8.77 -0.99 16.62
C SER A 66 10.05 -0.15 16.61
N GLN A 67 10.23 0.70 15.60
CA GLN A 67 11.42 1.52 15.45
C GLN A 67 11.18 3.00 15.74
N PHE A 68 10.04 3.56 15.28
CA PHE A 68 9.73 4.97 15.49
C PHE A 68 8.23 5.29 15.31
N THR A 69 7.86 6.51 15.69
CA THR A 69 6.55 7.08 15.39
C THR A 69 6.71 8.15 14.31
N PRO A 70 6.12 7.98 13.13
CA PRO A 70 6.20 8.96 12.06
C PRO A 70 5.36 10.20 12.38
N ASP A 71 5.80 11.37 11.90
CA ASP A 71 5.01 12.60 11.88
C ASP A 71 3.99 12.55 10.71
N THR A 72 4.38 11.88 9.61
CA THR A 72 3.53 11.70 8.41
C THR A 72 3.72 10.32 7.80
N VAL A 73 2.61 9.70 7.41
CA VAL A 73 2.62 8.49 6.56
C VAL A 73 2.19 8.89 5.16
N VAL A 74 3.11 8.78 4.20
CA VAL A 74 2.80 8.96 2.78
C VAL A 74 2.21 7.65 2.26
N LEU A 75 0.98 7.72 1.73
CA LEU A 75 0.25 6.56 1.21
C LEU A 75 0.21 6.59 -0.32
N LEU A 76 0.93 5.68 -0.95
CA LEU A 76 0.87 5.48 -2.40
C LEU A 76 -0.23 4.49 -2.76
N SER A 77 -1.35 5.00 -3.23
CA SER A 77 -2.52 4.22 -3.66
C SER A 77 -2.29 3.55 -5.01
N ALA A 78 -2.84 2.36 -5.20
CA ALA A 78 -3.11 1.83 -6.53
C ALA A 78 -4.15 2.71 -7.27
N ASN A 79 -4.13 2.67 -8.59
CA ASN A 79 -5.08 3.41 -9.43
C ASN A 79 -6.11 2.46 -10.07
N HIS A 80 -7.27 2.29 -9.42
CA HIS A 80 -8.32 1.40 -9.93
C HIS A 80 -9.41 2.13 -10.73
N ARG A 81 -9.56 3.44 -10.55
CA ARG A 81 -10.74 4.16 -11.08
C ARG A 81 -10.42 5.49 -11.76
N TRP A 82 -9.29 6.09 -11.44
CA TRP A 82 -8.91 7.36 -12.02
C TRP A 82 -8.37 7.16 -13.44
N GLY A 83 -8.99 7.82 -14.41
CA GLY A 83 -8.55 7.77 -15.81
C GLY A 83 -7.33 8.62 -16.13
N GLY A 84 -6.78 9.34 -15.14
CA GLY A 84 -5.56 10.13 -15.29
C GLY A 84 -4.30 9.28 -15.18
N PHE A 85 -3.27 9.70 -15.90
CA PHE A 85 -1.96 9.03 -15.90
C PHE A 85 -0.92 9.72 -14.99
N ARG A 86 -1.23 10.86 -14.42
CA ARG A 86 -0.31 11.60 -13.53
C ARG A 86 -0.54 11.20 -12.08
N PRO A 87 0.53 11.08 -11.27
CA PRO A 87 0.38 10.91 -9.84
C PRO A 87 -0.46 12.06 -9.25
N ALA A 88 -1.48 11.71 -8.46
CA ALA A 88 -2.46 12.67 -7.96
C ALA A 88 -2.42 12.73 -6.43
N VAL A 89 -2.09 13.90 -5.90
CA VAL A 89 -2.04 14.18 -4.45
C VAL A 89 -3.41 14.60 -3.96
N TYR A 90 -3.82 14.13 -2.78
CA TYR A 90 -4.87 14.75 -1.99
C TYR A 90 -4.23 15.83 -1.12
N GLY A 91 -4.12 17.06 -1.66
CA GLY A 91 -3.20 18.08 -1.16
C GLY A 91 -3.58 18.74 0.16
N SER A 92 -4.85 18.67 0.63
CA SER A 92 -5.25 19.31 1.89
C SER A 92 -6.61 18.84 2.37
N GLY A 93 -6.87 18.99 3.67
CA GLY A 93 -8.12 18.62 4.32
C GLY A 93 -7.96 17.44 5.27
N ALA A 94 -8.96 16.57 5.33
CA ALA A 94 -8.95 15.39 6.19
C ALA A 94 -9.63 14.19 5.53
N TRP A 95 -9.32 12.99 6.00
CA TRP A 95 -10.05 11.78 5.69
C TRP A 95 -10.81 11.28 6.91
N LEU A 96 -12.10 10.98 6.74
CA LEU A 96 -12.95 10.44 7.79
C LEU A 96 -12.85 8.91 7.78
N THR A 97 -12.70 8.34 8.97
CA THR A 97 -12.74 6.89 9.22
C THR A 97 -13.67 6.60 10.40
N PRO A 98 -13.97 5.35 10.74
CA PRO A 98 -14.69 5.01 11.97
C PRO A 98 -13.98 5.49 13.25
N LEU A 99 -12.69 5.75 13.21
CA LEU A 99 -11.90 6.27 14.35
C LEU A 99 -11.96 7.80 14.47
N GLY A 100 -12.51 8.50 13.48
CA GLY A 100 -12.57 9.95 13.39
C GLY A 100 -11.82 10.49 12.19
N GLU A 101 -11.61 11.80 12.16
CA GLU A 101 -10.86 12.47 11.09
C GLU A 101 -9.35 12.33 11.31
N VAL A 102 -8.60 12.17 10.21
CA VAL A 102 -7.15 12.28 10.17
C VAL A 102 -6.78 13.37 9.17
N GLU A 103 -5.91 14.28 9.61
CA GLU A 103 -5.49 15.42 8.79
C GLU A 103 -4.52 15.00 7.69
N VAL A 104 -4.64 15.66 6.54
CA VAL A 104 -3.65 15.59 5.46
C VAL A 104 -2.50 16.55 5.78
N ASP A 105 -1.28 16.10 5.58
CA ASP A 105 -0.08 16.96 5.70
C ASP A 105 0.04 17.88 4.48
N ALA A 106 -0.64 19.02 4.54
CA ALA A 106 -0.70 19.98 3.43
C ALA A 106 0.67 20.60 3.09
N ASP A 107 1.53 20.80 4.07
CA ASP A 107 2.87 21.36 3.84
C ASP A 107 3.73 20.35 3.05
N LEU A 108 3.72 19.08 3.46
CA LEU A 108 4.44 18.02 2.73
C LEU A 108 3.81 17.79 1.35
N ALA A 109 2.47 17.87 1.22
CA ALA A 109 1.79 17.78 -0.06
C ALA A 109 2.26 18.84 -1.05
N GLN A 110 2.33 20.09 -0.60
CA GLN A 110 2.82 21.19 -1.42
C GLN A 110 4.29 20.99 -1.83
N ALA A 111 5.14 20.55 -0.90
CA ALA A 111 6.54 20.24 -1.20
C ALA A 111 6.66 19.13 -2.25
N VAL A 112 5.90 18.04 -2.13
CA VAL A 112 5.88 16.93 -3.11
C VAL A 112 5.44 17.41 -4.49
N ILE A 113 4.41 18.26 -4.58
CA ILE A 113 3.94 18.81 -5.86
C ILE A 113 5.02 19.70 -6.50
N GLN A 114 5.70 20.52 -5.70
CA GLN A 114 6.80 21.37 -6.18
C GLN A 114 7.98 20.54 -6.68
N GLU A 115 8.41 19.54 -5.92
CA GLU A 115 9.49 18.60 -6.30
C GLU A 115 9.14 17.77 -7.54
N GLY A 116 7.86 17.50 -7.76
CA GLY A 116 7.36 16.79 -8.94
C GLY A 116 7.37 17.62 -10.22
N ALA A 117 7.72 18.91 -10.16
CA ALA A 117 7.96 19.79 -11.32
C ALA A 117 6.91 19.68 -12.45
N GLY A 118 5.64 19.52 -12.08
CA GLY A 118 4.53 19.37 -13.01
C GLY A 118 4.18 17.91 -13.38
N THR A 119 4.95 16.91 -13.01
CA THR A 119 4.56 15.50 -13.13
C THR A 119 3.45 15.14 -12.15
N ILE A 120 3.52 15.65 -10.90
CA ILE A 120 2.55 15.41 -9.82
C ILE A 120 1.52 16.53 -9.79
N VAL A 121 0.23 16.17 -9.60
CA VAL A 121 -0.88 17.13 -9.55
C VAL A 121 -1.63 17.09 -8.23
N ASP A 122 -2.19 18.22 -7.78
CA ASP A 122 -3.20 18.24 -6.72
C ASP A 122 -4.57 17.92 -7.35
N ALA A 123 -5.07 16.72 -7.10
CA ALA A 123 -6.33 16.24 -7.66
C ALA A 123 -7.10 15.39 -6.63
N PRO A 124 -7.68 16.00 -5.61
CA PRO A 124 -8.45 15.29 -4.58
C PRO A 124 -9.60 14.44 -5.12
N GLU A 125 -10.17 14.82 -6.26
CA GLU A 125 -11.23 14.07 -6.94
C GLU A 125 -10.77 12.67 -7.41
N ALA A 126 -9.49 12.49 -7.69
CA ALA A 126 -8.92 11.19 -8.07
C ALA A 126 -9.10 10.13 -6.96
N HIS A 127 -9.18 10.57 -5.72
CA HIS A 127 -9.33 9.71 -4.54
C HIS A 127 -10.79 9.39 -4.18
N ALA A 128 -11.78 9.99 -4.87
CA ALA A 128 -13.20 9.93 -4.45
C ALA A 128 -13.76 8.50 -4.38
N GLY A 129 -13.33 7.62 -5.28
CA GLY A 129 -13.79 6.22 -5.33
C GLY A 129 -12.68 5.19 -5.06
N GLU A 130 -11.47 5.63 -4.71
CA GLU A 130 -10.33 4.75 -4.52
C GLU A 130 -10.26 4.24 -3.07
N HIS A 131 -10.10 2.93 -2.91
CA HIS A 131 -10.13 2.27 -1.60
C HIS A 131 -8.76 1.85 -1.07
N SER A 132 -7.75 1.72 -1.93
CA SER A 132 -6.49 1.06 -1.57
C SER A 132 -5.72 1.76 -0.46
N ALA A 133 -5.67 3.11 -0.47
CA ALA A 133 -5.14 3.86 0.68
C ALA A 133 -6.14 3.91 1.84
N GLU A 134 -7.46 3.97 1.56
CA GLU A 134 -8.48 4.12 2.61
C GLU A 134 -8.40 3.02 3.66
N VAL A 135 -8.26 1.77 3.24
CA VAL A 135 -8.22 0.61 4.15
C VAL A 135 -6.98 0.62 5.08
N GLN A 136 -5.97 1.43 4.77
CA GLN A 136 -4.76 1.59 5.60
C GLN A 136 -4.93 2.66 6.69
N VAL A 137 -5.78 3.66 6.43
CA VAL A 137 -5.87 4.84 7.31
C VAL A 137 -6.24 4.50 8.75
N PRO A 138 -7.19 3.59 9.06
CA PRO A 138 -7.49 3.26 10.44
C PRO A 138 -6.33 2.57 11.19
N PHE A 139 -5.48 1.77 10.51
CA PHE A 139 -4.26 1.23 11.11
C PHE A 139 -3.31 2.35 11.53
N ILE A 140 -3.14 3.36 10.66
CA ILE A 140 -2.31 4.53 10.93
C ILE A 140 -2.84 5.31 12.13
N GLN A 141 -4.14 5.62 12.16
CA GLN A 141 -4.75 6.35 13.27
C GLN A 141 -4.64 5.61 14.60
N TYR A 142 -4.76 4.27 14.59
CA TYR A 142 -4.67 3.47 15.79
C TYR A 142 -3.24 3.38 16.32
N LEU A 143 -2.27 3.14 15.43
CA LEU A 143 -0.88 2.90 15.80
C LEU A 143 -0.07 4.20 15.97
N PHE A 144 -0.43 5.26 15.25
CA PHE A 144 0.25 6.55 15.20
C PHE A 144 -0.75 7.71 15.34
N PRO A 145 -1.39 7.88 16.51
CA PRO A 145 -2.55 8.77 16.68
C PRO A 145 -2.25 10.27 16.44
N GLN A 146 -0.98 10.64 16.37
CA GLN A 146 -0.55 12.02 16.06
C GLN A 146 -0.05 12.19 14.62
N ALA A 147 0.07 11.09 13.87
CA ALA A 147 0.55 11.16 12.49
C ALA A 147 -0.50 11.78 11.56
N ARG A 148 -0.03 12.59 10.63
CA ARG A 148 -0.79 13.00 9.46
C ARG A 148 -0.64 11.99 8.35
N ILE A 149 -1.51 12.07 7.34
CA ILE A 149 -1.41 11.25 6.13
C ILE A 149 -1.12 12.14 4.92
N LEU A 150 -0.46 11.57 3.92
CA LEU A 150 -0.34 12.19 2.61
C LEU A 150 -0.73 11.16 1.54
N PRO A 151 -2.03 11.11 1.15
CA PRO A 151 -2.48 10.19 0.12
C PRO A 151 -2.08 10.67 -1.27
N ILE A 152 -1.47 9.78 -2.03
CA ILE A 152 -1.05 10.00 -3.42
C ILE A 152 -1.48 8.81 -4.25
N LEU A 153 -2.29 9.04 -5.28
CA LEU A 153 -2.60 8.03 -6.27
C LEU A 153 -1.41 7.86 -7.20
N ALA A 154 -0.87 6.66 -7.29
CA ALA A 154 0.29 6.40 -8.13
C ALA A 154 -0.07 6.36 -9.62
N SER A 155 0.87 6.80 -10.47
CA SER A 155 0.76 6.63 -11.91
C SER A 155 0.88 5.14 -12.27
N PRO A 156 0.19 4.67 -13.32
CA PRO A 156 0.36 3.30 -13.81
C PRO A 156 1.61 3.11 -14.71
N ASP A 157 2.41 4.13 -14.90
CA ASP A 157 3.57 4.16 -15.79
C ASP A 157 4.84 4.70 -15.09
N GLU A 158 5.91 4.88 -15.85
CA GLU A 158 7.25 5.29 -15.37
C GLU A 158 7.26 6.59 -14.55
N ARG A 159 6.25 7.45 -14.70
CA ARG A 159 6.06 8.63 -13.83
C ARG A 159 5.90 8.28 -12.36
N ALA A 160 5.55 7.04 -12.05
CA ALA A 160 5.53 6.54 -10.68
C ALA A 160 6.92 6.60 -10.02
N ILE A 161 7.98 6.30 -10.77
CA ILE A 161 9.37 6.35 -10.28
C ILE A 161 9.76 7.79 -9.98
N GLU A 162 9.53 8.71 -10.94
CA GLU A 162 9.80 10.14 -10.75
C GLU A 162 9.05 10.70 -9.53
N ALA A 163 7.79 10.26 -9.33
CA ALA A 163 7.00 10.66 -8.17
C ALA A 163 7.62 10.11 -6.86
N GLY A 164 8.07 8.88 -6.84
CA GLY A 164 8.77 8.30 -5.69
C GLY A 164 10.00 9.10 -5.29
N GLU A 165 10.83 9.47 -6.27
CA GLU A 165 12.01 10.30 -6.05
C GLU A 165 11.66 11.71 -5.56
N ALA A 166 10.62 12.34 -6.14
CA ALA A 166 10.14 13.65 -5.70
C ALA A 166 9.63 13.62 -4.25
N ILE A 167 8.90 12.55 -3.87
CA ILE A 167 8.45 12.32 -2.49
C ILE A 167 9.65 12.25 -1.55
N ALA A 168 10.69 11.50 -1.90
CA ALA A 168 11.88 11.37 -1.07
C ALA A 168 12.61 12.69 -0.89
N ARG A 169 12.77 13.50 -1.97
CA ARG A 169 13.36 14.85 -1.89
C ARG A 169 12.55 15.77 -0.97
N ALA A 170 11.22 15.77 -1.12
CA ALA A 170 10.34 16.55 -0.27
C ALA A 170 10.42 16.14 1.22
N ILE A 171 10.46 14.84 1.51
CA ILE A 171 10.65 14.32 2.86
C ILE A 171 11.99 14.80 3.43
N ALA A 172 13.09 14.62 2.70
CA ALA A 172 14.43 15.03 3.14
C ALA A 172 14.51 16.54 3.42
N ALA A 173 13.90 17.36 2.58
CA ALA A 173 13.88 18.81 2.75
C ALA A 173 13.00 19.28 3.91
N SER A 174 11.94 18.52 4.25
CA SER A 174 10.96 18.90 5.28
C SER A 174 11.48 18.77 6.71
N GLY A 175 12.50 17.96 6.95
CA GLY A 175 12.98 17.58 8.28
C GLY A 175 12.00 16.73 9.11
N LYS A 176 10.87 16.30 8.52
CA LYS A 176 9.87 15.45 9.18
C LYS A 176 10.32 13.99 9.18
N ARG A 177 9.94 13.27 10.23
CA ARG A 177 10.01 11.81 10.25
C ARG A 177 8.83 11.26 9.46
N ALA A 178 9.04 10.95 8.19
CA ALA A 178 8.01 10.38 7.35
C ALA A 178 8.37 8.96 6.91
N VAL A 179 7.34 8.15 6.65
CA VAL A 179 7.47 6.81 6.07
C VAL A 179 6.58 6.70 4.86
N VAL A 180 7.05 6.00 3.82
CA VAL A 180 6.29 5.80 2.58
C VAL A 180 5.69 4.39 2.59
N VAL A 181 4.38 4.28 2.39
CA VAL A 181 3.67 3.00 2.33
C VAL A 181 2.90 2.91 1.02
N GLY A 182 3.34 2.01 0.14
CA GLY A 182 2.62 1.68 -1.08
C GLY A 182 1.62 0.55 -0.88
N THR A 183 0.56 0.54 -1.69
CA THR A 183 -0.48 -0.48 -1.57
C THR A 183 -0.65 -1.28 -2.84
N SER A 184 -0.62 -2.61 -2.73
CA SER A 184 -0.93 -3.53 -3.83
C SER A 184 -1.35 -4.90 -3.31
N ASP A 185 -2.45 -5.41 -3.84
CA ASP A 185 -2.67 -6.85 -3.85
C ASP A 185 -1.85 -7.46 -4.99
N LEU A 186 -1.58 -8.77 -4.92
CA LEU A 186 -0.82 -9.52 -5.91
C LEU A 186 -1.75 -10.20 -6.92
N THR A 187 -1.38 -11.37 -7.44
CA THR A 187 -2.17 -12.07 -8.46
C THR A 187 -3.64 -12.22 -8.04
N HIS A 188 -4.54 -11.68 -8.87
CA HIS A 188 -5.96 -11.94 -8.81
C HIS A 188 -6.27 -13.15 -9.67
N TYR A 189 -6.45 -14.31 -9.04
CA TYR A 189 -6.62 -15.58 -9.73
C TYR A 189 -8.08 -16.03 -9.73
N GLY A 190 -8.56 -16.52 -10.88
CA GLY A 190 -9.85 -17.18 -10.99
C GLY A 190 -10.85 -16.51 -11.93
N ALA A 191 -12.00 -17.18 -12.09
CA ALA A 191 -13.05 -16.74 -13.00
C ALA A 191 -13.68 -15.39 -12.55
N MET A 192 -13.75 -15.14 -11.25
CA MET A 192 -14.23 -13.87 -10.68
C MET A 192 -13.30 -12.70 -10.98
N TYR A 193 -12.05 -12.97 -11.33
CA TYR A 193 -11.03 -11.98 -11.60
C TYR A 193 -10.65 -12.01 -13.10
N TYR A 194 -11.56 -11.53 -13.93
CA TYR A 194 -11.38 -11.43 -15.40
C TYR A 194 -11.06 -12.76 -16.11
N GLY A 195 -11.38 -13.90 -15.47
CA GLY A 195 -11.11 -15.22 -16.04
C GLY A 195 -9.64 -15.63 -16.03
N PHE A 196 -8.78 -14.95 -15.24
CA PHE A 196 -7.36 -15.24 -15.18
C PHE A 196 -7.06 -16.48 -14.34
N ALA A 197 -7.12 -17.65 -14.96
CA ALA A 197 -6.93 -18.98 -14.33
C ALA A 197 -6.03 -19.90 -15.15
N PRO A 198 -4.77 -19.52 -15.44
CA PRO A 198 -3.89 -20.22 -16.39
C PRO A 198 -3.52 -21.66 -15.99
N ALA A 199 -3.64 -22.02 -14.70
CA ALA A 199 -3.31 -23.35 -14.19
C ALA A 199 -4.54 -24.14 -13.69
N GLY A 200 -5.76 -23.71 -14.07
CA GLY A 200 -6.99 -24.39 -13.63
C GLY A 200 -7.33 -24.08 -12.17
N THR A 201 -7.54 -25.13 -11.34
CA THR A 201 -7.99 -24.98 -9.95
C THR A 201 -7.17 -25.85 -8.99
N GLY A 202 -7.37 -25.65 -7.67
CA GLY A 202 -6.74 -26.44 -6.61
C GLY A 202 -5.26 -26.14 -6.40
N GLU A 203 -4.49 -27.14 -5.97
CA GLU A 203 -3.08 -27.00 -5.63
C GLU A 203 -2.21 -26.46 -6.80
N ARG A 204 -2.55 -26.83 -8.03
CA ARG A 204 -1.83 -26.36 -9.22
C ARG A 204 -2.03 -24.84 -9.40
N ALA A 205 -3.24 -24.35 -9.16
CA ALA A 205 -3.55 -22.93 -9.21
C ALA A 205 -2.79 -22.15 -8.13
N LEU A 206 -2.77 -22.67 -6.90
CA LEU A 206 -2.01 -22.06 -5.78
C LEU A 206 -0.51 -22.02 -6.06
N ALA A 207 0.05 -23.12 -6.54
CA ALA A 207 1.48 -23.18 -6.87
C ALA A 207 1.85 -22.23 -8.00
N TRP A 208 1.01 -22.12 -9.02
CA TRP A 208 1.22 -21.22 -10.15
C TRP A 208 1.16 -19.75 -9.70
N ALA A 209 0.12 -19.37 -8.94
CA ALA A 209 -0.04 -18.00 -8.46
C ALA A 209 1.11 -17.60 -7.54
N ARG A 210 1.55 -18.50 -6.65
CA ARG A 210 2.71 -18.27 -5.80
C ARG A 210 3.97 -17.98 -6.64
N ALA A 211 4.25 -18.79 -7.64
CA ALA A 211 5.40 -18.58 -8.53
C ALA A 211 5.29 -17.26 -9.30
N ASN A 212 4.08 -16.86 -9.70
CA ASN A 212 3.82 -15.59 -10.35
C ASN A 212 4.04 -14.41 -9.40
N ASP A 213 3.54 -14.50 -8.17
CA ASP A 213 3.71 -13.47 -7.13
C ASP A 213 5.17 -13.32 -6.69
N GLU A 214 5.91 -14.42 -6.58
CA GLU A 214 7.34 -14.41 -6.24
C GLU A 214 8.19 -13.59 -7.21
N ARG A 215 7.75 -13.40 -8.46
CA ARG A 215 8.45 -12.59 -9.47
C ARG A 215 8.47 -11.12 -9.03
N VAL A 216 7.30 -10.53 -8.77
CA VAL A 216 7.20 -9.13 -8.34
C VAL A 216 7.75 -8.94 -6.92
N ILE A 217 7.60 -9.94 -6.03
CA ILE A 217 8.19 -9.90 -4.69
C ILE A 217 9.73 -9.80 -4.80
N ARG A 218 10.39 -10.56 -5.67
CA ARG A 218 11.84 -10.45 -5.89
C ARG A 218 12.25 -9.05 -6.33
N LEU A 219 11.50 -8.42 -7.23
CA LEU A 219 11.77 -7.04 -7.64
C LEU A 219 11.68 -6.07 -6.45
N MET A 220 10.72 -6.26 -5.54
CA MET A 220 10.65 -5.48 -4.30
C MET A 220 11.87 -5.73 -3.41
N LEU A 221 12.25 -6.99 -3.18
CA LEU A 221 13.39 -7.34 -2.33
C LEU A 221 14.72 -6.81 -2.88
N ASP A 222 14.89 -6.86 -4.20
CA ASP A 222 16.08 -6.41 -4.92
C ASP A 222 16.03 -4.91 -5.26
N MET A 223 15.01 -4.18 -4.82
CA MET A 223 14.83 -2.73 -5.02
C MET A 223 14.81 -2.29 -6.50
N ARG A 224 14.26 -3.12 -7.39
CA ARG A 224 14.27 -2.94 -8.86
C ARG A 224 13.02 -2.20 -9.34
N ALA A 225 12.86 -0.92 -8.99
CA ALA A 225 11.69 -0.10 -9.28
C ALA A 225 11.30 -0.07 -10.77
N GLU A 226 12.29 0.04 -11.65
CA GLU A 226 12.15 0.21 -13.10
C GLU A 226 11.55 -1.02 -13.80
N GLU A 227 11.66 -2.19 -13.16
CA GLU A 227 11.19 -3.45 -13.73
C GLU A 227 9.79 -3.83 -13.24
N VAL A 228 9.27 -3.16 -12.20
CA VAL A 228 7.98 -3.50 -11.58
C VAL A 228 6.82 -3.32 -12.57
N ILE A 229 6.73 -2.18 -13.25
CA ILE A 229 5.62 -1.90 -14.15
C ILE A 229 5.60 -2.86 -15.34
N PRO A 230 6.70 -3.07 -16.09
CA PRO A 230 6.73 -4.08 -17.15
C PRO A 230 6.42 -5.50 -16.68
N GLU A 231 6.86 -5.87 -15.48
CA GLU A 231 6.57 -7.16 -14.86
C GLU A 231 5.07 -7.32 -14.59
N THR A 232 4.44 -6.32 -13.96
CA THR A 232 3.02 -6.39 -13.58
C THR A 232 2.08 -6.32 -14.78
N GLU A 233 2.45 -5.59 -15.83
CA GLU A 233 1.71 -5.55 -17.11
C GLU A 233 1.78 -6.89 -17.83
N THR A 234 2.94 -7.54 -17.82
CA THR A 234 3.14 -8.81 -18.53
C THR A 234 2.52 -10.00 -17.80
N HIS A 235 2.61 -10.02 -16.48
CA HIS A 235 2.27 -11.20 -15.67
C HIS A 235 1.01 -11.03 -14.83
N HIS A 236 0.41 -9.83 -14.79
CA HIS A 236 -0.79 -9.51 -14.01
C HIS A 236 -0.69 -9.93 -12.54
N ASN A 237 0.51 -9.76 -11.96
CA ASN A 237 0.85 -10.22 -10.62
C ASN A 237 0.87 -9.11 -9.56
N ALA A 238 0.38 -7.91 -9.88
CA ALA A 238 0.06 -6.87 -8.90
C ALA A 238 -0.90 -5.85 -9.50
N CYS A 239 -1.91 -5.41 -8.73
CA CYS A 239 -2.84 -4.36 -9.14
C CYS A 239 -2.27 -2.95 -8.91
N GLY A 240 -1.28 -2.81 -8.02
CA GLY A 240 -0.63 -1.56 -7.64
C GLY A 240 0.80 -1.44 -8.16
N GLY A 241 1.12 -1.89 -9.38
CA GLY A 241 2.47 -1.84 -9.93
C GLY A 241 3.13 -0.46 -9.82
N GLY A 242 2.41 0.60 -10.15
CA GLY A 242 2.89 1.97 -9.99
C GLY A 242 3.15 2.35 -8.52
N ALA A 243 2.28 1.93 -7.59
CA ALA A 243 2.48 2.19 -6.16
C ALA A 243 3.71 1.44 -5.62
N ILE A 244 3.95 0.20 -6.05
CA ILE A 244 5.15 -0.56 -5.72
C ILE A 244 6.40 0.15 -6.27
N ALA A 245 6.41 0.49 -7.57
CA ALA A 245 7.54 1.15 -8.22
C ALA A 245 7.89 2.49 -7.54
N ALA A 246 6.89 3.34 -7.27
CA ALA A 246 7.07 4.61 -6.57
C ALA A 246 7.60 4.41 -5.15
N THR A 247 7.11 3.39 -4.44
CA THR A 247 7.57 3.08 -3.07
C THR A 247 9.05 2.65 -3.06
N ILE A 248 9.44 1.79 -3.99
CA ILE A 248 10.86 1.35 -4.12
C ILE A 248 11.74 2.54 -4.48
N ALA A 249 11.32 3.38 -5.43
CA ALA A 249 12.09 4.57 -5.84
C ALA A 249 12.26 5.54 -4.67
N ALA A 250 11.19 5.81 -3.91
CA ALA A 250 11.25 6.62 -2.72
C ALA A 250 12.18 6.01 -1.66
N ALA A 251 12.06 4.70 -1.41
CA ALA A 251 12.88 3.99 -0.43
C ALA A 251 14.38 4.07 -0.78
N ARG A 252 14.75 3.83 -2.06
CA ARG A 252 16.13 3.98 -2.54
C ARG A 252 16.67 5.38 -2.31
N ALA A 253 15.88 6.39 -2.68
CA ALA A 253 16.27 7.79 -2.53
C ALA A 253 16.36 8.23 -1.05
N LEU A 254 15.65 7.55 -0.13
CA LEU A 254 15.75 7.71 1.32
C LEU A 254 16.86 6.85 1.95
N GLY A 255 17.64 6.10 1.15
CA GLY A 255 18.82 5.36 1.60
C GLY A 255 18.63 3.88 1.86
N ALA A 256 17.43 3.32 1.62
CA ALA A 256 17.20 1.88 1.74
C ALA A 256 18.08 1.08 0.77
N GLN A 257 18.60 -0.06 1.24
CA GLN A 257 19.49 -0.92 0.48
C GLN A 257 18.84 -2.23 0.05
N LYS A 258 17.73 -2.62 0.71
CA LYS A 258 17.04 -3.88 0.45
C LYS A 258 15.59 -3.84 0.89
N GLY A 259 14.79 -4.72 0.31
CA GLY A 259 13.47 -5.09 0.84
C GLY A 259 13.55 -6.36 1.70
N VAL A 260 12.68 -6.45 2.68
CA VAL A 260 12.51 -7.64 3.54
C VAL A 260 11.05 -8.08 3.49
N LEU A 261 10.81 -9.31 3.05
CA LEU A 261 9.48 -9.92 3.06
C LEU A 261 9.11 -10.34 4.48
N LEU A 262 8.06 -9.77 5.04
CA LEU A 262 7.54 -10.13 6.35
C LEU A 262 6.54 -11.28 6.26
N GLU A 263 5.75 -11.32 5.20
CA GLU A 263 4.76 -12.36 4.94
C GLU A 263 4.36 -12.42 3.48
N TYR A 264 4.08 -13.61 3.01
CA TYR A 264 3.30 -13.90 1.81
C TYR A 264 2.19 -14.89 2.15
N THR A 265 0.97 -14.59 1.71
CA THR A 265 -0.20 -15.46 1.82
C THR A 265 -1.18 -15.20 0.67
N ASN A 266 -2.33 -15.85 0.67
CA ASN A 266 -3.43 -15.56 -0.24
C ASN A 266 -4.79 -15.75 0.44
N SER A 267 -5.85 -15.20 -0.16
CA SER A 267 -7.19 -15.25 0.45
C SER A 267 -7.73 -16.67 0.66
N HIS A 268 -7.33 -17.65 -0.16
CA HIS A 268 -7.70 -19.05 0.03
C HIS A 268 -6.99 -19.67 1.25
N GLN A 269 -5.70 -19.36 1.47
CA GLN A 269 -4.97 -19.83 2.65
C GLN A 269 -5.52 -19.22 3.95
N VAL A 270 -5.91 -17.93 3.90
CA VAL A 270 -6.53 -17.24 5.05
C VAL A 270 -7.90 -17.83 5.37
N MET A 271 -8.72 -18.11 4.36
CA MET A 271 -10.08 -18.61 4.54
C MET A 271 -10.38 -19.74 3.51
N PRO A 272 -9.92 -20.97 3.77
CA PRO A 272 -10.13 -22.08 2.84
C PRO A 272 -11.63 -22.41 2.67
N ARG A 273 -12.11 -22.42 1.42
CA ARG A 273 -13.48 -22.79 1.06
C ARG A 273 -13.47 -23.67 -0.18
N GLY A 274 -13.54 -24.99 0.02
CA GLY A 274 -13.50 -25.94 -1.09
C GLY A 274 -12.17 -25.91 -1.87
N PRO A 275 -12.16 -26.30 -3.14
CA PRO A 275 -10.98 -26.18 -4.01
C PRO A 275 -10.61 -24.71 -4.27
N ALA A 276 -9.32 -24.41 -4.42
CA ALA A 276 -8.86 -23.07 -4.78
C ALA A 276 -9.24 -22.76 -6.23
N THR A 277 -10.29 -21.98 -6.42
CA THR A 277 -10.78 -21.53 -7.74
C THR A 277 -10.54 -20.05 -7.97
N ASP A 278 -10.81 -19.26 -6.94
CA ASP A 278 -10.74 -17.80 -6.97
C ASP A 278 -10.05 -17.30 -5.69
N PHE A 279 -8.94 -16.57 -5.84
CA PHE A 279 -8.17 -16.07 -4.72
C PHE A 279 -7.23 -14.93 -5.14
N VAL A 280 -6.75 -14.18 -4.16
CA VAL A 280 -5.85 -13.03 -4.33
C VAL A 280 -4.62 -13.23 -3.47
N GLY A 281 -3.44 -12.96 -4.04
CA GLY A 281 -2.16 -12.99 -3.34
C GLY A 281 -1.92 -11.71 -2.52
N TYR A 282 -1.23 -11.85 -1.39
CA TYR A 282 -0.89 -10.75 -0.46
C TYR A 282 0.55 -10.85 -0.01
N ALA A 283 1.26 -9.72 0.01
CA ALA A 283 2.58 -9.63 0.58
C ALA A 283 2.73 -8.40 1.48
N ALA A 284 3.52 -8.54 2.54
CA ALA A 284 3.99 -7.47 3.40
C ALA A 284 5.51 -7.35 3.23
N VAL A 285 5.97 -6.19 2.76
CA VAL A 285 7.40 -5.92 2.55
C VAL A 285 7.77 -4.61 3.23
N VAL A 286 8.94 -4.56 3.86
CA VAL A 286 9.53 -3.33 4.40
C VAL A 286 10.88 -3.06 3.74
N PHE A 287 11.26 -1.79 3.65
CA PHE A 287 12.50 -1.33 3.01
C PHE A 287 13.34 -0.51 3.99
N GLY A 288 14.66 -0.82 3.98
CA GLY A 288 15.65 -0.09 4.79
C GLY A 288 17.09 -0.44 4.45
#